data_91c59337ed52f8b6cad227d7774948b6
#
_entry.id   91c59337ed52f8b6cad227d7774948b6
#
_cell.length_a   1.000
_cell.length_b   1.000
_cell.length_c   1.000
_cell.angle_alpha   90.00
_cell.angle_beta   90.00
_cell.angle_gamma   90.00
#
_symmetry.space_group_name_H-M   'P 1'
#
loop_
_entity.id
_entity.type
_entity.pdbx_description
1 polymer ?
#
loop_
_entity_poly.entity_id
_entity_poly.type
_entity_poly.pdbx_seq_one_letter_code
_entity_poly.pdbx_strand_id
1 'polypeptide(L)'
;MHKTIEVAPSDVPAIAVGEKLVMLVDDDPIFRRITSAFLVTQGYKVVEAENGLEGLRKLRDAEPDIVMCDLAMPVLDGIEFVEEVSLEYPSLPLIVVSATDDMSDVAKALRYGIKDFLPKPIGNYEHLVCAIENTLDDSDNHLSDQRDFSSQWFRVDSGDIPEEQELHWHLEFLQDNRSAAKDLLHALLPERDTSQGSWKCSYRLLQSTDVMPIVFDYAWLMNGQFAFYIVDSASEGEHGAATTLLVRALFHDYLRNLKCFNADLKDIAYLLEKGIQCSECATPVKALFGVADLSESTLSLLPAGLDCQWSNGYVSQHIQPGVNLGDNCIKNFITTDLPIQSACQIALSCLGSSSFTLDIYSGGSA
;
A
#
# COMPACT_ATOMS: atom_id res chain seq x y z
N MET A 1 37.75 16.40 46.67
CA MET A 1 36.88 17.38 46.00
C MET A 1 36.38 16.79 44.71
N HIS A 2 35.24 16.13 44.75
CA HIS A 2 34.53 15.64 43.56
C HIS A 2 33.55 16.72 43.14
N LYS A 3 33.69 17.22 41.91
CA LYS A 3 32.70 18.09 41.26
C LYS A 3 31.67 17.20 40.58
N THR A 4 30.48 17.20 41.11
CA THR A 4 29.28 16.67 40.48
C THR A 4 28.90 17.62 39.34
N ILE A 5 28.86 17.12 38.11
CA ILE A 5 28.34 17.86 36.96
C ILE A 5 26.82 17.56 36.93
N GLU A 6 26.01 18.56 37.29
CA GLU A 6 24.59 18.58 37.00
C GLU A 6 24.38 18.73 35.48
N VAL A 7 23.82 17.74 34.85
CA VAL A 7 23.33 17.82 33.48
C VAL A 7 21.94 18.43 33.57
N ALA A 8 21.76 19.61 33.04
CA ALA A 8 20.47 20.25 32.88
C ALA A 8 19.63 19.49 31.89
N PRO A 9 18.30 19.35 32.08
CA PRO A 9 17.42 18.75 31.09
C PRO A 9 17.44 19.59 29.81
N SER A 10 17.63 18.93 28.67
CA SER A 10 17.56 19.55 27.36
C SER A 10 16.12 20.05 27.13
N ASP A 11 15.94 21.36 27.12
CA ASP A 11 14.75 22.01 26.56
C ASP A 11 14.71 21.70 25.05
N VAL A 12 14.01 20.66 24.68
CA VAL A 12 13.47 20.51 23.32
C VAL A 12 12.26 21.45 23.28
N PRO A 13 12.21 22.47 22.43
CA PRO A 13 11.02 23.29 22.32
C PRO A 13 9.88 22.40 21.78
N ALA A 14 8.86 22.19 22.60
CA ALA A 14 7.59 21.70 22.13
C ALA A 14 7.11 22.65 21.03
N ILE A 15 7.10 22.21 19.80
CA ILE A 15 6.45 22.90 18.69
C ILE A 15 4.99 23.01 19.12
N ALA A 16 4.47 24.23 19.26
CA ALA A 16 3.08 24.48 19.57
C ALA A 16 2.25 23.98 18.36
N VAL A 17 1.87 22.72 18.38
CA VAL A 17 0.86 22.15 17.50
C VAL A 17 -0.42 22.92 17.81
N GLY A 18 -0.96 23.67 16.87
CA GLY A 18 -2.27 24.29 17.00
C GLY A 18 -3.24 23.19 17.49
N GLU A 19 -4.14 23.52 18.43
CA GLU A 19 -5.03 22.55 19.12
C GLU A 19 -5.81 21.70 18.10
N LYS A 20 -5.22 20.61 17.63
CA LYS A 20 -5.84 19.68 16.65
C LYS A 20 -6.91 18.84 17.34
N LEU A 21 -8.01 18.61 16.65
CA LEU A 21 -9.18 17.86 17.16
C LEU A 21 -9.19 16.45 16.55
N VAL A 22 -9.07 15.45 17.41
CA VAL A 22 -9.19 14.03 17.06
C VAL A 22 -10.59 13.53 17.39
N MET A 23 -11.27 12.92 16.44
CA MET A 23 -12.49 12.17 16.70
C MET A 23 -12.15 10.69 16.90
N LEU A 24 -12.53 10.14 18.06
CA LEU A 24 -12.32 8.73 18.40
C LEU A 24 -13.66 7.98 18.40
N VAL A 25 -13.83 7.07 17.45
CA VAL A 25 -15.04 6.27 17.26
C VAL A 25 -14.74 4.81 17.58
N ASP A 26 -15.29 4.29 18.68
CA ASP A 26 -14.98 2.95 19.16
C ASP A 26 -16.09 2.50 20.13
N ASP A 27 -16.51 1.25 20.10
CA ASP A 27 -17.58 0.78 20.99
C ASP A 27 -17.06 0.34 22.38
N ASP A 28 -15.76 0.03 22.51
CA ASP A 28 -15.16 -0.29 23.80
C ASP A 28 -14.96 0.96 24.66
N PRO A 29 -15.72 1.13 25.76
CA PRO A 29 -15.61 2.31 26.62
C PRO A 29 -14.27 2.38 27.36
N ILE A 30 -13.58 1.24 27.57
CA ILE A 30 -12.29 1.20 28.25
C ILE A 30 -11.22 1.71 27.29
N PHE A 31 -11.21 1.20 26.07
CA PHE A 31 -10.28 1.64 25.02
C PHE A 31 -10.45 3.14 24.75
N ARG A 32 -11.68 3.62 24.52
CA ARG A 32 -11.96 5.04 24.32
C ARG A 32 -11.39 5.90 25.45
N ARG A 33 -11.68 5.54 26.70
CA ARG A 33 -11.26 6.31 27.86
C ARG A 33 -9.74 6.40 28.01
N ILE A 34 -9.04 5.27 27.78
CA ILE A 34 -7.57 5.21 27.88
C ILE A 34 -6.95 6.03 26.74
N THR A 35 -7.39 5.81 25.51
CA THR A 35 -6.86 6.47 24.31
C THR A 35 -7.16 7.97 24.36
N SER A 36 -8.38 8.37 24.71
CA SER A 36 -8.75 9.78 24.87
C SER A 36 -7.91 10.48 25.94
N ALA A 37 -7.75 9.86 27.11
CA ALA A 37 -6.90 10.43 28.18
C ALA A 37 -5.46 10.59 27.73
N PHE A 38 -4.92 9.62 27.01
CA PHE A 38 -3.57 9.68 26.47
C PHE A 38 -3.43 10.83 25.45
N LEU A 39 -4.31 10.92 24.45
CA LEU A 39 -4.27 11.95 23.42
C LEU A 39 -4.37 13.36 24.03
N VAL A 40 -5.20 13.54 25.05
CA VAL A 40 -5.26 14.81 25.79
C VAL A 40 -3.94 15.16 26.47
N THR A 41 -3.18 14.18 26.99
CA THR A 41 -1.84 14.45 27.55
C THR A 41 -0.83 14.85 26.48
N GLN A 42 -1.04 14.46 25.23
CA GLN A 42 -0.23 14.85 24.07
C GLN A 42 -0.64 16.20 23.47
N GLY A 43 -1.66 16.85 24.01
CA GLY A 43 -2.12 18.18 23.58
C GLY A 43 -3.23 18.20 22.55
N TYR A 44 -3.81 17.04 22.20
CA TYR A 44 -4.96 16.96 21.30
C TYR A 44 -6.27 17.24 22.04
N LYS A 45 -7.23 17.83 21.34
CA LYS A 45 -8.64 17.78 21.74
C LYS A 45 -9.24 16.47 21.23
N VAL A 46 -10.15 15.88 22.01
CA VAL A 46 -10.79 14.60 21.64
C VAL A 46 -12.30 14.72 21.70
N VAL A 47 -12.97 14.27 20.64
CA VAL A 47 -14.41 14.01 20.59
C VAL A 47 -14.61 12.51 20.48
N GLU A 48 -15.33 11.93 21.42
CA GLU A 48 -15.62 10.49 21.47
C GLU A 48 -16.97 10.16 20.86
N ALA A 49 -17.08 9.01 20.17
CA ALA A 49 -18.32 8.40 19.73
C ALA A 49 -18.30 6.90 20.02
N GLU A 50 -19.45 6.33 20.40
CA GLU A 50 -19.55 4.92 20.80
C GLU A 50 -19.93 3.97 19.65
N ASN A 51 -20.22 4.49 18.48
CA ASN A 51 -20.52 3.74 17.25
C ASN A 51 -20.45 4.66 16.03
N GLY A 52 -20.46 4.09 14.83
CA GLY A 52 -20.39 4.85 13.59
C GLY A 52 -21.51 5.86 13.40
N LEU A 53 -22.74 5.54 13.80
CA LEU A 53 -23.88 6.45 13.65
C LEU A 53 -23.74 7.71 14.55
N GLU A 54 -23.25 7.55 15.76
CA GLU A 54 -22.94 8.68 16.63
C GLU A 54 -21.78 9.50 16.07
N GLY A 55 -20.76 8.81 15.52
CA GLY A 55 -19.63 9.42 14.82
C GLY A 55 -20.09 10.33 13.70
N LEU A 56 -20.92 9.84 12.77
CA LEU A 56 -21.49 10.64 11.67
C LEU A 56 -22.29 11.86 12.14
N ARG A 57 -23.03 11.73 13.23
CA ARG A 57 -23.76 12.88 13.81
C ARG A 57 -22.81 13.93 14.35
N LYS A 58 -21.78 13.51 15.09
CA LYS A 58 -20.80 14.41 15.70
C LYS A 58 -19.88 15.07 14.68
N LEU A 59 -19.57 14.41 13.56
CA LEU A 59 -18.76 14.98 12.46
C LEU A 59 -19.33 16.30 11.96
N ARG A 60 -20.65 16.41 11.86
CA ARG A 60 -21.33 17.62 11.35
C ARG A 60 -21.14 18.84 12.24
N ASP A 61 -20.98 18.63 13.54
CA ASP A 61 -20.92 19.69 14.54
C ASP A 61 -19.49 19.98 15.02
N ALA A 62 -18.60 18.98 14.99
CA ALA A 62 -17.28 19.04 15.61
C ALA A 62 -16.16 19.45 14.66
N GLU A 63 -16.29 19.17 13.36
CA GLU A 63 -15.27 19.43 12.32
C GLU A 63 -13.87 18.96 12.77
N PRO A 64 -13.63 17.64 13.01
CA PRO A 64 -12.34 17.16 13.47
C PRO A 64 -11.27 17.27 12.38
N ASP A 65 -10.01 17.43 12.80
CA ASP A 65 -8.86 17.40 11.91
C ASP A 65 -8.50 15.98 11.42
N ILE A 66 -8.85 14.97 12.22
CA ILE A 66 -8.59 13.55 11.95
C ILE A 66 -9.60 12.66 12.66
N VAL A 67 -9.92 11.54 12.06
CA VAL A 67 -10.79 10.51 12.65
C VAL A 67 -10.00 9.23 12.91
N MET A 68 -10.16 8.67 14.10
CA MET A 68 -9.77 7.32 14.46
C MET A 68 -11.01 6.45 14.63
N CYS A 69 -11.07 5.31 13.97
CA CYS A 69 -12.27 4.46 13.95
C CYS A 69 -11.91 2.99 14.17
N ASP A 70 -12.68 2.32 15.06
CA ASP A 70 -12.73 0.86 15.09
C ASP A 70 -13.57 0.33 13.92
N LEU A 71 -13.23 -0.84 13.39
CA LEU A 71 -14.03 -1.51 12.36
C LEU A 71 -15.13 -2.38 12.94
N ALA A 72 -14.92 -3.01 14.09
CA ALA A 72 -15.86 -3.94 14.70
C ALA A 72 -16.79 -3.24 15.70
N MET A 73 -17.76 -2.50 15.20
CA MET A 73 -18.71 -1.76 16.05
C MET A 73 -20.18 -2.14 15.80
N PRO A 74 -21.05 -2.09 16.83
CA PRO A 74 -22.48 -2.29 16.65
C PRO A 74 -23.16 -1.06 16.01
N VAL A 75 -24.39 -1.24 15.53
CA VAL A 75 -25.31 -0.22 14.97
C VAL A 75 -24.95 0.23 13.57
N LEU A 76 -23.83 0.88 13.37
CA LEU A 76 -23.18 1.17 12.10
C LEU A 76 -21.75 0.69 12.25
N ASP A 77 -21.34 -0.30 11.45
CA ASP A 77 -20.01 -0.85 11.54
C ASP A 77 -18.95 0.14 11.01
N GLY A 78 -17.67 -0.15 11.31
CA GLY A 78 -16.61 0.77 10.97
C GLY A 78 -16.34 0.86 9.47
N ILE A 79 -16.62 -0.18 8.69
CA ILE A 79 -16.48 -0.14 7.23
C ILE A 79 -17.55 0.77 6.62
N GLU A 80 -18.82 0.62 7.03
CA GLU A 80 -19.89 1.50 6.58
C GLU A 80 -19.61 2.96 7.00
N PHE A 81 -19.09 3.16 8.21
CA PHE A 81 -18.71 4.49 8.70
C PHE A 81 -17.58 5.09 7.86
N VAL A 82 -16.50 4.34 7.57
CA VAL A 82 -15.38 4.79 6.73
C VAL A 82 -15.85 5.13 5.32
N GLU A 83 -16.71 4.29 4.71
CA GLU A 83 -17.29 4.54 3.39
C GLU A 83 -18.05 5.87 3.35
N GLU A 84 -18.98 6.09 4.29
CA GLU A 84 -19.76 7.33 4.36
C GLU A 84 -18.89 8.56 4.60
N VAL A 85 -17.90 8.49 5.50
CA VAL A 85 -16.99 9.60 5.76
C VAL A 85 -16.14 9.90 4.53
N SER A 86 -15.64 8.90 3.85
CA SER A 86 -14.82 9.09 2.63
C SER A 86 -15.62 9.73 1.48
N LEU A 87 -16.92 9.45 1.40
CA LEU A 87 -17.81 10.04 0.40
C LEU A 87 -18.23 11.48 0.76
N GLU A 88 -18.61 11.73 2.03
CA GLU A 88 -19.09 13.06 2.46
C GLU A 88 -17.93 14.04 2.78
N TYR A 89 -16.79 13.53 3.26
CA TYR A 89 -15.63 14.31 3.72
C TYR A 89 -14.31 13.77 3.12
N PRO A 90 -14.10 13.82 1.81
CA PRO A 90 -12.96 13.19 1.14
C PRO A 90 -11.59 13.73 1.57
N SER A 91 -11.54 14.92 2.13
CA SER A 91 -10.29 15.53 2.63
C SER A 91 -10.04 15.25 4.11
N LEU A 92 -10.96 14.61 4.82
CA LEU A 92 -10.81 14.29 6.23
C LEU A 92 -10.00 12.99 6.39
N PRO A 93 -8.79 13.04 6.96
CA PRO A 93 -7.98 11.86 7.11
C PRO A 93 -8.56 10.90 8.15
N LEU A 94 -8.48 9.60 7.84
CA LEU A 94 -8.98 8.51 8.65
C LEU A 94 -7.85 7.54 9.01
N ILE A 95 -7.74 7.18 10.29
CA ILE A 95 -6.93 6.07 10.79
C ILE A 95 -7.87 5.00 11.33
N VAL A 96 -7.64 3.75 10.96
CA VAL A 96 -8.38 2.60 11.50
C VAL A 96 -7.61 1.99 12.66
N VAL A 97 -8.33 1.62 13.74
CA VAL A 97 -7.77 0.86 14.87
C VAL A 97 -8.58 -0.42 15.00
N SER A 98 -8.01 -1.56 14.66
CA SER A 98 -8.77 -2.81 14.56
C SER A 98 -8.07 -3.99 15.20
N ALA A 99 -8.84 -5.02 15.58
CA ALA A 99 -8.28 -6.29 16.03
C ALA A 99 -7.61 -7.04 14.85
N THR A 100 -6.66 -7.92 15.17
CA THR A 100 -5.86 -8.67 14.18
C THR A 100 -6.72 -9.54 13.25
N ASP A 101 -7.87 -10.01 13.75
CA ASP A 101 -8.77 -10.91 12.99
C ASP A 101 -9.54 -10.17 11.88
N ASP A 102 -9.56 -8.83 11.90
CA ASP A 102 -10.35 -8.00 10.98
C ASP A 102 -9.54 -7.45 9.78
N MET A 103 -8.40 -8.07 9.46
CA MET A 103 -7.51 -7.58 8.39
C MET A 103 -8.17 -7.55 7.01
N SER A 104 -9.17 -8.39 6.74
CA SER A 104 -9.95 -8.30 5.50
C SER A 104 -10.77 -7.01 5.44
N ASP A 105 -11.23 -6.52 6.58
CA ASP A 105 -12.01 -5.29 6.69
C ASP A 105 -11.09 -4.06 6.68
N VAL A 106 -9.92 -4.13 7.30
CA VAL A 106 -8.84 -3.14 7.12
C VAL A 106 -8.53 -2.93 5.63
N ALA A 107 -8.40 -4.01 4.88
CA ALA A 107 -8.14 -3.93 3.45
C ALA A 107 -9.30 -3.33 2.65
N LYS A 108 -10.55 -3.53 3.05
CA LYS A 108 -11.70 -2.82 2.46
C LYS A 108 -11.63 -1.32 2.79
N ALA A 109 -11.34 -0.98 4.06
CA ALA A 109 -11.20 0.41 4.49
C ALA A 109 -10.09 1.15 3.71
N LEU A 110 -8.97 0.46 3.41
CA LEU A 110 -7.89 1.01 2.57
C LEU A 110 -8.36 1.41 1.17
N ARG A 111 -9.33 0.69 0.59
CA ARG A 111 -9.93 1.07 -0.71
C ARG A 111 -10.75 2.34 -0.64
N TYR A 112 -11.30 2.65 0.51
CA TYR A 112 -12.00 3.91 0.78
C TYR A 112 -11.04 5.07 1.11
N GLY A 113 -9.73 4.81 1.15
CA GLY A 113 -8.70 5.85 1.28
C GLY A 113 -8.32 6.20 2.70
N ILE A 114 -8.47 5.26 3.66
CA ILE A 114 -7.89 5.48 5.00
C ILE A 114 -6.38 5.70 4.88
N LYS A 115 -5.84 6.48 5.79
CA LYS A 115 -4.45 6.89 5.72
C LYS A 115 -3.52 5.92 6.45
N ASP A 116 -4.01 5.30 7.53
CA ASP A 116 -3.22 4.34 8.31
C ASP A 116 -4.12 3.35 9.05
N PHE A 117 -3.54 2.27 9.60
CA PHE A 117 -4.22 1.39 10.51
C PHE A 117 -3.30 0.96 11.66
N LEU A 118 -3.88 0.72 12.84
CA LEU A 118 -3.21 0.28 14.04
C LEU A 118 -3.91 -0.96 14.59
N PRO A 119 -3.20 -2.06 14.92
CA PRO A 119 -3.82 -3.21 15.56
C PRO A 119 -4.13 -2.96 17.03
N LYS A 120 -5.21 -3.56 17.50
CA LYS A 120 -5.53 -3.69 18.92
C LYS A 120 -4.96 -5.00 19.49
N PRO A 121 -4.43 -5.00 20.71
CA PRO A 121 -4.22 -3.84 21.59
C PRO A 121 -3.07 -2.95 21.11
N ILE A 122 -3.16 -1.64 21.29
CA ILE A 122 -2.06 -0.72 21.01
C ILE A 122 -0.93 -1.00 22.01
N GLY A 123 0.11 -1.67 21.54
CA GLY A 123 1.25 -2.06 22.40
C GLY A 123 2.10 -0.85 22.85
N ASN A 124 2.27 0.11 21.98
CA ASN A 124 2.97 1.37 22.27
C ASN A 124 2.15 2.55 21.75
N TYR A 125 1.74 3.43 22.67
CA TYR A 125 0.96 4.63 22.33
C TYR A 125 1.78 5.73 21.63
N GLU A 126 3.11 5.64 21.62
CA GLU A 126 3.97 6.54 20.83
C GLU A 126 3.72 6.31 19.33
N HIS A 127 3.47 5.07 18.90
CA HIS A 127 3.11 4.76 17.51
C HIS A 127 1.79 5.42 17.09
N LEU A 128 0.85 5.53 18.03
CA LEU A 128 -0.40 6.24 17.78
C LEU A 128 -0.18 7.73 17.51
N VAL A 129 0.70 8.38 18.30
CA VAL A 129 1.03 9.79 18.10
C VAL A 129 1.72 9.98 16.76
N CYS A 130 2.72 9.16 16.43
CA CYS A 130 3.39 9.19 15.14
C CYS A 130 2.41 9.04 13.98
N ALA A 131 1.49 8.06 14.05
CA ALA A 131 0.48 7.85 13.00
C ALA A 131 -0.41 9.07 12.81
N ILE A 132 -0.83 9.73 13.90
CA ILE A 132 -1.64 10.95 13.85
C ILE A 132 -0.83 12.12 13.26
N GLU A 133 0.39 12.36 13.75
CA GLU A 133 1.25 13.46 13.28
C GLU A 133 1.56 13.31 11.80
N ASN A 134 1.99 12.14 11.37
CA ASN A 134 2.27 11.84 9.97
C ASN A 134 1.05 12.06 9.07
N THR A 135 -0.11 11.60 9.52
CA THR A 135 -1.36 11.74 8.77
C THR A 135 -1.80 13.21 8.67
N LEU A 136 -1.63 14.01 9.72
CA LEU A 136 -1.96 15.43 9.72
C LEU A 136 -0.97 16.25 8.88
N ASP A 137 0.33 15.96 8.96
CA ASP A 137 1.37 16.64 8.16
C ASP A 137 1.18 16.39 6.66
N ASP A 138 0.78 15.18 6.27
CA ASP A 138 0.46 14.84 4.89
C ASP A 138 -0.77 15.59 4.38
N SER A 139 -1.78 15.83 5.23
CA SER A 139 -3.00 16.56 4.84
C SER A 139 -2.75 18.06 4.65
N ASP A 140 -1.84 18.65 5.38
CA ASP A 140 -1.47 20.08 5.24
C ASP A 140 -0.64 20.34 3.96
N ASN A 141 0.03 19.31 3.42
CA ASN A 141 0.78 19.38 2.17
C ASN A 141 -0.08 18.91 0.99
N HIS A 142 -0.91 19.75 0.42
CA HIS A 142 -1.90 19.50 -0.69
C HIS A 142 -1.50 18.56 -1.86
N LEU A 143 -0.40 17.82 -1.76
CA LEU A 143 0.08 16.81 -2.67
C LEU A 143 -0.38 15.37 -2.29
N SER A 144 -1.09 15.21 -1.17
CA SER A 144 -1.35 13.90 -0.54
C SER A 144 -2.61 13.17 -1.01
N ASP A 145 -3.51 13.82 -1.76
CA ASP A 145 -4.83 13.26 -2.12
C ASP A 145 -4.80 11.97 -2.96
N GLN A 146 -3.62 11.50 -3.37
CA GLN A 146 -3.48 10.31 -4.23
C GLN A 146 -2.39 9.32 -3.77
N ARG A 147 -1.82 9.47 -2.58
CA ARG A 147 -0.83 8.49 -2.11
C ARG A 147 -1.53 7.21 -1.65
N ASP A 148 -1.09 6.09 -2.20
CA ASP A 148 -1.43 4.77 -1.71
C ASP A 148 -0.97 4.62 -0.25
N PHE A 149 -1.78 4.00 0.63
CA PHE A 149 -1.45 3.81 2.03
C PHE A 149 -0.07 3.17 2.24
N SER A 150 0.31 2.23 1.36
CA SER A 150 1.62 1.58 1.43
C SER A 150 2.79 2.55 1.18
N SER A 151 2.58 3.65 0.44
CA SER A 151 3.61 4.67 0.27
C SER A 151 3.80 5.59 1.50
N GLN A 152 2.88 5.59 2.42
CA GLN A 152 3.06 6.24 3.73
C GLN A 152 3.96 5.42 4.64
N TRP A 153 3.90 4.10 4.53
CA TRP A 153 4.80 3.20 5.27
C TRP A 153 6.24 3.26 4.76
N PHE A 154 6.42 3.62 3.51
CA PHE A 154 7.72 3.70 2.86
C PHE A 154 7.97 5.13 2.39
N ARG A 155 8.21 6.07 3.32
CA ARG A 155 8.61 7.44 2.97
C ARG A 155 9.93 7.41 2.22
N VAL A 156 9.84 7.44 0.92
CA VAL A 156 11.00 7.69 0.06
C VAL A 156 10.95 9.13 -0.39
N ASP A 157 11.35 10.04 0.49
CA ASP A 157 11.68 11.39 0.06
C ASP A 157 12.90 11.32 -0.86
N SER A 158 12.85 12.09 -1.93
CA SER A 158 13.84 12.09 -3.01
C SER A 158 15.24 12.45 -2.50
N GLY A 159 15.93 11.51 -1.89
CA GLY A 159 17.33 11.64 -1.49
C GLY A 159 17.71 11.13 -0.11
N ASP A 160 16.78 11.02 0.81
CA ASP A 160 17.07 10.55 2.17
C ASP A 160 16.57 9.11 2.39
N ILE A 161 17.38 8.35 3.12
CA ILE A 161 17.05 7.01 3.61
C ILE A 161 15.87 7.20 4.60
N PRO A 162 14.79 6.38 4.54
CA PRO A 162 13.70 6.46 5.49
C PRO A 162 14.25 6.43 6.93
N GLU A 163 13.80 7.32 7.80
CA GLU A 163 14.12 7.21 9.22
C GLU A 163 13.58 5.90 9.76
N GLU A 164 14.48 5.05 10.26
CA GLU A 164 14.33 3.61 10.47
C GLU A 164 13.22 3.20 11.46
N GLN A 165 12.63 4.11 12.24
CA GLN A 165 11.85 3.75 13.41
C GLN A 165 10.34 3.56 13.16
N GLU A 166 9.75 4.22 12.17
CA GLU A 166 8.28 4.21 11.97
C GLU A 166 7.79 3.05 11.09
N LEU A 167 8.63 2.63 10.16
CA LEU A 167 8.35 1.56 9.20
C LEU A 167 8.36 0.16 9.81
N HIS A 168 9.22 -0.02 10.80
CA HIS A 168 9.58 -1.33 11.34
C HIS A 168 8.37 -2.06 11.93
N TRP A 169 7.51 -1.32 12.58
CA TRP A 169 6.42 -1.87 13.36
C TRP A 169 5.32 -2.57 12.53
N HIS A 170 4.83 -1.94 11.45
CA HIS A 170 3.82 -2.56 10.58
C HIS A 170 4.37 -3.79 9.87
N LEU A 171 5.64 -3.72 9.47
CA LEU A 171 6.32 -4.82 8.80
C LEU A 171 6.63 -5.96 9.76
N GLU A 172 7.08 -5.69 10.99
CA GLU A 172 7.25 -6.68 12.04
C GLU A 172 5.91 -7.35 12.37
N PHE A 173 4.85 -6.56 12.55
CA PHE A 173 3.52 -7.08 12.78
C PHE A 173 3.06 -8.06 11.67
N LEU A 174 3.25 -7.71 10.40
CA LEU A 174 2.88 -8.58 9.28
C LEU A 174 3.81 -9.79 9.12
N GLN A 175 5.06 -9.70 9.57
CA GLN A 175 5.98 -10.83 9.63
C GLN A 175 5.55 -11.84 10.68
N ASP A 176 5.18 -11.36 11.88
CA ASP A 176 4.73 -12.20 12.98
C ASP A 176 3.33 -12.79 12.74
N ASN A 177 2.51 -12.13 11.92
CA ASN A 177 1.12 -12.50 11.64
C ASN A 177 0.90 -12.88 10.18
N ARG A 178 1.39 -14.05 9.78
CA ARG A 178 1.30 -14.54 8.39
C ARG A 178 -0.14 -14.60 7.84
N SER A 179 -1.14 -14.87 8.67
CA SER A 179 -2.54 -14.86 8.24
C SER A 179 -2.99 -13.45 7.89
N ALA A 180 -2.69 -12.49 8.77
CA ALA A 180 -3.01 -11.08 8.55
C ALA A 180 -2.34 -10.53 7.28
N ALA A 181 -1.05 -10.85 7.09
CA ALA A 181 -0.32 -10.48 5.87
C ALA A 181 -0.97 -11.04 4.60
N LYS A 182 -1.37 -12.31 4.63
CA LYS A 182 -2.03 -12.97 3.51
C LYS A 182 -3.38 -12.31 3.18
N ASP A 183 -4.20 -12.07 4.19
CA ASP A 183 -5.52 -11.47 4.02
C ASP A 183 -5.41 -10.04 3.49
N LEU A 184 -4.45 -9.26 4.00
CA LEU A 184 -4.12 -7.93 3.50
C LEU A 184 -3.72 -7.96 2.01
N LEU A 185 -2.75 -8.80 1.64
CA LEU A 185 -2.30 -8.90 0.24
C LEU A 185 -3.41 -9.36 -0.71
N HIS A 186 -4.28 -10.28 -0.28
CA HIS A 186 -5.44 -10.67 -1.08
C HIS A 186 -6.41 -9.53 -1.31
N ALA A 187 -6.65 -8.73 -0.29
CA ALA A 187 -7.61 -7.65 -0.36
C ALA A 187 -7.06 -6.42 -1.14
N LEU A 188 -5.75 -6.32 -1.30
CA LEU A 188 -5.10 -5.31 -2.13
C LEU A 188 -5.12 -5.63 -3.63
N LEU A 189 -5.55 -6.82 -4.05
CA LEU A 189 -5.70 -7.14 -5.46
C LEU A 189 -6.70 -6.18 -6.12
N PRO A 190 -6.37 -5.60 -7.29
CA PRO A 190 -7.22 -4.64 -7.97
C PRO A 190 -8.46 -5.31 -8.58
N GLU A 191 -9.35 -4.52 -9.17
CA GLU A 191 -10.47 -5.04 -9.94
C GLU A 191 -10.00 -5.93 -11.10
N ARG A 192 -10.72 -7.05 -11.34
CA ARG A 192 -10.35 -8.04 -12.34
C ARG A 192 -10.41 -7.52 -13.76
N ASP A 193 -11.35 -6.63 -14.02
CA ASP A 193 -11.62 -6.06 -15.34
C ASP A 193 -11.46 -4.55 -15.27
N THR A 194 -10.65 -4.00 -16.15
CA THR A 194 -10.41 -2.56 -16.22
C THR A 194 -10.30 -2.10 -17.67
N SER A 195 -10.57 -0.84 -17.94
CA SER A 195 -10.49 -0.29 -19.30
C SER A 195 -10.09 1.18 -19.32
N GLN A 196 -9.36 1.55 -20.37
CA GLN A 196 -9.09 2.95 -20.71
C GLN A 196 -9.26 3.13 -22.23
N GLY A 197 -10.16 4.02 -22.63
CA GLY A 197 -10.49 4.23 -24.05
C GLY A 197 -11.04 2.96 -24.70
N SER A 198 -10.42 2.53 -25.81
CA SER A 198 -10.78 1.29 -26.52
C SER A 198 -10.11 0.03 -25.98
N TRP A 199 -9.17 0.16 -25.05
CA TRP A 199 -8.41 -0.94 -24.51
C TRP A 199 -9.02 -1.47 -23.21
N LYS A 200 -8.98 -2.76 -23.06
CA LYS A 200 -9.44 -3.50 -21.88
C LYS A 200 -8.34 -4.40 -21.37
N CYS A 201 -8.30 -4.55 -20.06
CA CYS A 201 -7.43 -5.48 -19.38
C CYS A 201 -8.25 -6.34 -18.44
N SER A 202 -8.00 -7.64 -18.44
CA SER A 202 -8.66 -8.60 -17.56
C SER A 202 -7.64 -9.58 -17.02
N TYR A 203 -7.67 -9.88 -15.72
CA TYR A 203 -6.80 -10.91 -15.16
C TYR A 203 -7.57 -12.01 -14.46
N ARG A 204 -6.97 -13.20 -14.44
CA ARG A 204 -7.46 -14.36 -13.72
C ARG A 204 -6.35 -14.93 -12.85
N LEU A 205 -6.63 -15.05 -11.57
CA LEU A 205 -5.75 -15.65 -10.59
C LEU A 205 -6.43 -16.85 -9.96
N LEU A 206 -5.81 -18.02 -10.09
CA LEU A 206 -6.22 -19.27 -9.45
C LEU A 206 -5.12 -19.67 -8.48
N GLN A 207 -5.41 -19.68 -7.21
CA GLN A 207 -4.47 -20.04 -6.14
C GLN A 207 -5.20 -20.68 -4.96
N SER A 208 -4.48 -21.52 -4.21
CA SER A 208 -5.00 -22.07 -2.95
C SER A 208 -5.07 -20.98 -1.88
N THR A 209 -6.08 -21.04 -1.03
CA THR A 209 -6.22 -20.14 0.12
C THR A 209 -5.15 -20.34 1.19
N ASP A 210 -4.42 -21.44 1.15
CA ASP A 210 -3.44 -21.81 2.19
C ASP A 210 -2.02 -21.28 1.91
N VAL A 211 -1.76 -20.76 0.73
CA VAL A 211 -0.45 -20.23 0.33
C VAL A 211 -0.44 -18.70 0.31
N MET A 212 0.76 -18.12 0.45
CA MET A 212 0.94 -16.68 0.25
C MET A 212 0.56 -16.33 -1.19
N PRO A 213 -0.17 -15.21 -1.42
CA PRO A 213 -0.71 -14.90 -2.73
C PRO A 213 0.37 -14.45 -3.73
N ILE A 214 0.09 -14.74 -5.00
CA ILE A 214 0.64 -13.93 -6.09
C ILE A 214 -0.08 -12.58 -6.05
N VAL A 215 0.66 -11.50 -5.98
CA VAL A 215 0.13 -10.14 -5.97
C VAL A 215 0.32 -9.52 -7.35
N PHE A 216 -0.75 -8.98 -7.88
CA PHE A 216 -0.80 -8.24 -9.13
C PHE A 216 -1.37 -6.86 -8.87
N ASP A 217 -0.77 -5.84 -9.49
CA ASP A 217 -1.34 -4.50 -9.50
C ASP A 217 -0.95 -3.75 -10.77
N TYR A 218 -1.66 -2.69 -11.08
CA TYR A 218 -1.49 -1.94 -12.32
C TYR A 218 -1.84 -0.47 -12.18
N ALA A 219 -1.42 0.31 -13.15
CA ALA A 219 -1.85 1.68 -13.33
C ALA A 219 -2.02 2.03 -14.82
N TRP A 220 -3.08 2.79 -15.12
CA TRP A 220 -3.26 3.43 -16.41
C TRP A 220 -2.59 4.81 -16.40
N LEU A 221 -1.73 5.09 -17.36
CA LEU A 221 -1.09 6.38 -17.51
C LEU A 221 -1.80 7.24 -18.57
N MET A 222 -1.72 8.57 -18.41
CA MET A 222 -2.43 9.52 -19.28
C MET A 222 -1.99 9.47 -20.74
N ASN A 223 -0.77 9.01 -21.02
CA ASN A 223 -0.22 8.86 -22.39
C ASN A 223 -0.70 7.58 -23.11
N GLY A 224 -1.60 6.80 -22.52
CA GLY A 224 -2.08 5.53 -23.08
C GLY A 224 -1.17 4.34 -22.77
N GLN A 225 -0.30 4.44 -21.79
CA GLN A 225 0.44 3.29 -21.27
C GLN A 225 -0.32 2.59 -20.15
N PHE A 226 -0.14 1.28 -20.08
CA PHE A 226 -0.62 0.41 -19.00
C PHE A 226 0.60 -0.23 -18.33
N ALA A 227 0.93 0.22 -17.14
CA ALA A 227 2.03 -0.32 -16.34
C ALA A 227 1.48 -1.33 -15.31
N PHE A 228 2.18 -2.44 -15.12
CA PHE A 228 1.78 -3.46 -14.15
C PHE A 228 2.98 -4.20 -13.55
N TYR A 229 2.74 -4.84 -12.41
CA TYR A 229 3.68 -5.80 -11.84
C TYR A 229 2.96 -7.04 -11.31
N ILE A 230 3.71 -8.13 -11.21
CA ILE A 230 3.31 -9.39 -10.60
C ILE A 230 4.45 -9.78 -9.65
N VAL A 231 4.11 -10.09 -8.38
CA VAL A 231 5.08 -10.54 -7.37
C VAL A 231 4.61 -11.86 -6.78
N ASP A 232 5.52 -12.83 -6.69
CA ASP A 232 5.30 -14.05 -5.92
C ASP A 232 5.73 -13.81 -4.46
N SER A 233 4.77 -13.45 -3.61
CA SER A 233 5.03 -13.18 -2.20
C SER A 233 5.38 -14.44 -1.37
N ALA A 234 5.30 -15.64 -1.97
CA ALA A 234 5.73 -16.89 -1.35
C ALA A 234 7.19 -17.22 -1.62
N SER A 235 7.88 -16.48 -2.49
CA SER A 235 9.13 -16.92 -3.12
C SER A 235 10.32 -17.03 -2.17
N GLU A 236 10.36 -16.33 -1.02
CA GLU A 236 11.49 -16.42 -0.09
C GLU A 236 11.10 -16.23 1.39
N GLY A 237 10.32 -17.17 1.94
CA GLY A 237 10.18 -17.30 3.39
C GLY A 237 9.22 -16.31 4.05
N GLU A 238 9.62 -15.83 5.23
CA GLU A 238 8.73 -15.06 6.13
C GLU A 238 8.56 -13.59 5.74
N HIS A 239 9.49 -13.02 4.97
CA HIS A 239 9.54 -11.59 4.63
C HIS A 239 8.88 -11.23 3.29
N GLY A 240 8.34 -12.17 2.56
CA GLY A 240 7.77 -11.94 1.22
C GLY A 240 6.60 -10.95 1.20
N ALA A 241 5.82 -10.88 2.27
CA ALA A 241 4.73 -9.92 2.38
C ALA A 241 5.25 -8.47 2.51
N ALA A 242 6.24 -8.25 3.37
CA ALA A 242 6.87 -6.94 3.55
C ALA A 242 7.50 -6.43 2.24
N THR A 243 8.25 -7.30 1.56
CA THR A 243 8.84 -6.95 0.26
C THR A 243 7.77 -6.65 -0.79
N THR A 244 6.66 -7.39 -0.81
CA THR A 244 5.56 -7.15 -1.76
C THR A 244 4.91 -5.78 -1.53
N LEU A 245 4.70 -5.39 -0.28
CA LEU A 245 4.18 -4.07 0.08
C LEU A 245 5.16 -2.95 -0.29
N LEU A 246 6.46 -3.16 -0.08
CA LEU A 246 7.50 -2.23 -0.51
C LEU A 246 7.51 -2.07 -2.04
N VAL A 247 7.42 -3.17 -2.79
CA VAL A 247 7.32 -3.11 -4.26
C VAL A 247 6.10 -2.31 -4.68
N ARG A 248 4.95 -2.54 -4.06
CA ARG A 248 3.72 -1.80 -4.34
C ARG A 248 3.90 -0.31 -4.10
N ALA A 249 4.41 0.08 -2.93
CA ALA A 249 4.62 1.47 -2.56
C ALA A 249 5.53 2.20 -3.56
N LEU A 250 6.71 1.65 -3.80
CA LEU A 250 7.70 2.25 -4.68
C LEU A 250 7.25 2.29 -6.15
N PHE A 251 6.50 1.27 -6.62
CA PHE A 251 5.95 1.26 -7.97
C PHE A 251 4.96 2.41 -8.17
N HIS A 252 4.00 2.57 -7.26
CA HIS A 252 3.02 3.64 -7.36
C HIS A 252 3.64 5.01 -7.16
N ASP A 253 4.61 5.16 -6.26
CA ASP A 253 5.35 6.41 -6.06
C ASP A 253 6.13 6.80 -7.32
N TYR A 254 6.82 5.86 -7.94
CA TYR A 254 7.50 6.10 -9.23
C TYR A 254 6.52 6.63 -10.28
N LEU A 255 5.36 5.98 -10.44
CA LEU A 255 4.39 6.37 -11.47
C LEU A 255 3.77 7.76 -11.22
N ARG A 256 3.54 8.13 -9.96
CA ARG A 256 3.04 9.48 -9.60
C ARG A 256 4.07 10.56 -9.88
N ASN A 257 5.34 10.27 -9.68
CA ASN A 257 6.44 11.23 -9.87
C ASN A 257 6.93 11.32 -11.31
N LEU A 258 6.30 10.63 -12.27
CA LEU A 258 6.67 10.68 -13.68
C LEU A 258 6.49 12.08 -14.28
N LYS A 259 7.59 12.75 -14.60
CA LYS A 259 7.57 14.11 -15.21
C LYS A 259 7.07 14.12 -16.65
N CYS A 260 7.24 13.01 -17.38
CA CYS A 260 6.90 12.89 -18.81
C CYS A 260 5.81 11.86 -19.10
N PHE A 261 5.13 11.34 -18.09
CA PHE A 261 4.12 10.30 -18.19
C PHE A 261 4.56 9.04 -18.97
N ASN A 262 5.85 8.82 -19.12
CA ASN A 262 6.42 7.65 -19.81
C ASN A 262 7.17 6.78 -18.80
N ALA A 263 6.62 5.60 -18.52
CA ALA A 263 7.23 4.65 -17.59
C ALA A 263 8.35 3.86 -18.27
N ASP A 264 9.51 3.80 -17.63
CA ASP A 264 10.64 2.97 -18.03
C ASP A 264 10.84 1.81 -17.04
N LEU A 265 10.83 0.58 -17.54
CA LEU A 265 10.97 -0.63 -16.72
C LEU A 265 12.31 -0.72 -16.01
N LYS A 266 13.38 -0.18 -16.61
CA LYS A 266 14.71 -0.21 -16.00
C LYS A 266 14.81 0.78 -14.85
N ASP A 267 14.19 1.94 -14.98
CA ASP A 267 14.11 2.92 -13.90
C ASP A 267 13.28 2.37 -12.72
N ILE A 268 12.15 1.72 -13.02
CA ILE A 268 11.34 1.01 -12.01
C ILE A 268 12.20 -0.05 -11.31
N ALA A 269 12.84 -0.94 -12.07
CA ALA A 269 13.67 -2.01 -11.51
C ALA A 269 14.82 -1.47 -10.66
N TYR A 270 15.45 -0.37 -11.09
CA TYR A 270 16.53 0.28 -10.34
C TYR A 270 16.03 0.85 -9.00
N LEU A 271 14.90 1.54 -9.02
CA LEU A 271 14.29 2.11 -7.81
C LEU A 271 13.93 1.02 -6.80
N LEU A 272 13.26 -0.03 -7.27
CA LEU A 272 12.82 -1.16 -6.45
C LEU A 272 14.02 -1.94 -5.87
N GLU A 273 15.03 -2.22 -6.67
CA GLU A 273 16.26 -2.88 -6.22
C GLU A 273 16.95 -2.09 -5.12
N LYS A 274 17.06 -0.77 -5.29
CA LYS A 274 17.62 0.12 -4.28
C LYS A 274 16.77 0.16 -3.02
N GLY A 275 15.45 0.21 -3.14
CA GLY A 275 14.53 0.19 -1.99
C GLY A 275 14.65 -1.08 -1.16
N ILE A 276 14.70 -2.25 -1.82
CA ILE A 276 14.87 -3.54 -1.14
C ILE A 276 16.22 -3.62 -0.43
N GLN A 277 17.30 -3.14 -1.06
CA GLN A 277 18.64 -3.15 -0.45
C GLN A 277 18.77 -2.23 0.76
N CYS A 278 18.01 -1.14 0.80
CA CYS A 278 18.02 -0.19 1.91
C CYS A 278 17.08 -0.62 3.05
N SER A 279 16.22 -1.61 2.86
CA SER A 279 15.27 -2.09 3.86
C SER A 279 15.79 -3.32 4.60
N GLU A 280 15.88 -3.27 5.92
CA GLU A 280 16.25 -4.43 6.74
C GLU A 280 15.17 -5.53 6.75
N CYS A 281 13.92 -5.16 6.45
CA CYS A 281 12.76 -6.05 6.47
C CYS A 281 12.43 -6.68 5.11
N ALA A 282 13.14 -6.31 4.05
CA ALA A 282 12.89 -6.83 2.70
C ALA A 282 13.91 -7.90 2.30
N THR A 283 13.43 -8.92 1.62
CA THR A 283 14.22 -10.01 1.05
C THR A 283 14.02 -10.06 -0.47
N PRO A 284 14.94 -10.66 -1.23
CA PRO A 284 14.74 -10.83 -2.67
C PRO A 284 13.43 -11.56 -2.98
N VAL A 285 12.73 -11.12 -4.03
CA VAL A 285 11.47 -11.75 -4.48
C VAL A 285 11.48 -12.00 -5.97
N LYS A 286 10.66 -12.96 -6.40
CA LYS A 286 10.37 -13.18 -7.82
C LYS A 286 9.28 -12.25 -8.28
N ALA A 287 9.55 -11.49 -9.32
CA ALA A 287 8.62 -10.52 -9.89
C ALA A 287 8.65 -10.53 -11.42
N LEU A 288 7.61 -9.96 -12.02
CA LEU A 288 7.53 -9.63 -13.43
C LEU A 288 6.94 -8.22 -13.54
N PHE A 289 7.61 -7.35 -14.28
CA PHE A 289 7.12 -6.01 -14.57
C PHE A 289 6.78 -5.89 -16.05
N GLY A 290 5.76 -5.10 -16.38
CA GLY A 290 5.39 -4.84 -17.74
C GLY A 290 4.88 -3.43 -17.96
N VAL A 291 5.18 -2.90 -19.14
CA VAL A 291 4.59 -1.66 -19.66
C VAL A 291 4.08 -1.92 -21.06
N ALA A 292 2.77 -1.80 -21.24
CA ALA A 292 2.14 -1.85 -22.55
C ALA A 292 1.95 -0.41 -23.05
N ASP A 293 2.59 -0.05 -24.15
CA ASP A 293 2.31 1.17 -24.88
C ASP A 293 1.24 0.87 -25.92
N LEU A 294 0.01 1.33 -25.64
CA LEU A 294 -1.15 1.01 -26.44
C LEU A 294 -1.24 1.88 -27.69
N SER A 295 -0.54 3.01 -27.71
CA SER A 295 -0.43 3.89 -28.89
C SER A 295 0.50 3.28 -29.94
N GLU A 296 1.59 2.66 -29.49
CA GLU A 296 2.57 1.99 -30.34
C GLU A 296 2.28 0.49 -30.52
N SER A 297 1.27 -0.03 -29.80
CA SER A 297 0.93 -1.46 -29.78
C SER A 297 2.10 -2.38 -29.40
N THR A 298 2.89 -1.95 -28.43
CA THR A 298 4.06 -2.67 -27.93
C THR A 298 3.91 -3.00 -26.45
N LEU A 299 4.45 -4.14 -26.03
CA LEU A 299 4.53 -4.59 -24.66
C LEU A 299 6.00 -4.83 -24.32
N SER A 300 6.52 -4.10 -23.38
CA SER A 300 7.83 -4.37 -22.80
C SER A 300 7.65 -5.16 -21.51
N LEU A 301 8.38 -6.27 -21.36
CA LEU A 301 8.41 -7.10 -20.16
C LEU A 301 9.81 -7.12 -19.56
N LEU A 302 9.88 -7.06 -18.23
CA LEU A 302 11.09 -7.23 -17.44
C LEU A 302 10.86 -8.36 -16.43
N PRO A 303 11.33 -9.58 -16.73
CA PRO A 303 11.27 -10.68 -15.79
C PRO A 303 12.35 -10.52 -14.72
N ALA A 304 11.95 -10.51 -13.48
CA ALA A 304 12.80 -10.47 -12.30
C ALA A 304 12.55 -11.71 -11.44
N GLY A 305 12.96 -12.88 -11.95
CA GLY A 305 12.78 -14.18 -11.29
C GLY A 305 11.51 -14.93 -11.65
N LEU A 306 10.50 -14.30 -12.27
CA LEU A 306 9.31 -14.97 -12.80
C LEU A 306 9.46 -15.17 -14.31
N ASP A 307 9.19 -16.38 -14.77
CA ASP A 307 9.03 -16.69 -16.17
C ASP A 307 7.56 -16.58 -16.61
N CYS A 308 7.33 -16.26 -17.87
CA CYS A 308 5.98 -16.21 -18.40
C CYS A 308 5.89 -16.71 -19.85
N GLN A 309 4.70 -17.12 -20.23
CA GLN A 309 4.33 -17.40 -21.61
C GLN A 309 3.55 -16.20 -22.13
N TRP A 310 4.09 -15.51 -23.12
CA TRP A 310 3.40 -14.48 -23.86
C TRP A 310 2.81 -15.05 -25.15
N SER A 311 1.64 -14.54 -25.55
CA SER A 311 0.97 -14.90 -26.82
C SER A 311 0.11 -13.74 -27.31
N ASN A 312 0.09 -13.53 -28.63
CA ASN A 312 -0.84 -12.57 -29.27
C ASN A 312 -1.88 -13.28 -30.16
N GLY A 313 -2.08 -14.58 -29.96
CA GLY A 313 -3.00 -15.40 -30.74
C GLY A 313 -2.39 -15.97 -32.03
N TYR A 314 -1.31 -15.41 -32.54
CA TYR A 314 -0.59 -15.90 -33.75
C TYR A 314 0.78 -16.49 -33.39
N VAL A 315 1.45 -15.86 -32.46
CA VAL A 315 2.79 -16.23 -31.99
C VAL A 315 2.74 -16.41 -30.48
N SER A 316 3.47 -17.38 -30.00
CA SER A 316 3.65 -17.63 -28.57
C SER A 316 5.15 -17.71 -28.27
N GLN A 317 5.59 -17.05 -27.23
CA GLN A 317 6.98 -16.99 -26.80
C GLN A 317 7.10 -17.21 -25.31
N HIS A 318 8.03 -18.06 -24.91
CA HIS A 318 8.40 -18.21 -23.50
C HIS A 318 9.46 -17.14 -23.14
N ILE A 319 9.17 -16.37 -22.12
CA ILE A 319 10.08 -15.35 -21.59
C ILE A 319 10.80 -15.94 -20.38
N GLN A 320 12.10 -16.05 -20.46
CA GLN A 320 12.93 -16.65 -19.42
C GLN A 320 12.91 -15.80 -18.15
N PRO A 321 12.92 -16.41 -16.96
CA PRO A 321 13.04 -15.67 -15.70
C PRO A 321 14.41 -15.00 -15.65
N GLY A 322 14.46 -13.74 -15.32
CA GLY A 322 15.71 -13.04 -15.05
C GLY A 322 16.26 -13.38 -13.66
N VAL A 323 17.03 -12.45 -13.13
CA VAL A 323 17.52 -12.46 -11.75
C VAL A 323 16.38 -12.00 -10.85
N ASN A 324 16.26 -12.50 -9.63
CA ASN A 324 15.25 -12.03 -8.68
C ASN A 324 15.46 -10.55 -8.37
N LEU A 325 14.38 -9.88 -8.05
CA LEU A 325 14.43 -8.51 -7.55
C LEU A 325 15.01 -8.52 -6.12
N GLY A 326 16.04 -7.72 -5.85
CA GLY A 326 16.73 -7.66 -4.56
C GLY A 326 18.05 -8.45 -4.50
N ASP A 327 18.39 -9.23 -5.52
CA ASP A 327 19.65 -10.00 -5.59
C ASP A 327 20.90 -9.16 -5.95
N ASN A 328 20.81 -7.84 -5.84
CA ASN A 328 21.94 -6.89 -6.10
C ASN A 328 22.46 -6.91 -7.54
N CYS A 329 21.59 -7.09 -8.52
CA CYS A 329 21.92 -7.32 -9.91
C CYS A 329 21.43 -6.24 -10.87
N ILE A 330 21.42 -4.97 -10.48
CA ILE A 330 20.91 -3.80 -11.25
C ILE A 330 21.33 -3.81 -12.74
N LYS A 331 22.50 -4.35 -13.06
CA LYS A 331 23.03 -4.38 -14.43
C LYS A 331 22.51 -5.56 -15.28
N ASN A 332 21.78 -6.50 -14.68
CA ASN A 332 21.38 -7.75 -15.32
C ASN A 332 19.90 -7.83 -15.69
N PHE A 333 19.13 -6.78 -15.44
CA PHE A 333 17.75 -6.73 -15.88
C PHE A 333 17.65 -6.52 -17.40
N ILE A 334 17.01 -7.46 -18.06
CA ILE A 334 16.81 -7.48 -19.51
C ILE A 334 15.32 -7.27 -19.81
N THR A 335 15.02 -6.28 -20.63
CA THR A 335 13.68 -6.06 -21.16
C THR A 335 13.49 -6.82 -22.47
N THR A 336 12.28 -7.30 -22.69
CA THR A 336 11.87 -7.94 -23.95
C THR A 336 10.69 -7.18 -24.52
N ASP A 337 10.81 -6.68 -25.76
CA ASP A 337 9.74 -5.95 -26.44
C ASP A 337 8.95 -6.91 -27.35
N LEU A 338 7.65 -6.86 -27.25
CA LEU A 338 6.69 -7.78 -27.86
C LEU A 338 5.54 -7.00 -28.51
N PRO A 339 5.03 -7.44 -29.68
CA PRO A 339 3.91 -6.75 -30.33
C PRO A 339 2.56 -7.17 -29.72
N ILE A 340 1.72 -6.21 -29.32
CA ILE A 340 0.37 -6.49 -28.81
C ILE A 340 -0.61 -6.83 -29.95
N GLN A 341 -0.54 -6.13 -31.08
CA GLN A 341 -1.56 -6.12 -32.14
C GLN A 341 -2.95 -5.71 -31.60
N SER A 342 -3.98 -6.57 -31.77
CA SER A 342 -5.32 -6.35 -31.22
C SER A 342 -5.54 -6.96 -29.84
N ALA A 343 -4.74 -7.94 -29.47
CA ALA A 343 -4.77 -8.61 -28.16
C ALA A 343 -3.45 -9.29 -27.84
N CYS A 344 -3.15 -9.40 -26.57
CA CYS A 344 -2.08 -10.27 -26.07
C CYS A 344 -2.47 -10.87 -24.72
N GLN A 345 -1.87 -12.01 -24.42
CA GLN A 345 -2.01 -12.72 -23.15
C GLN A 345 -0.63 -12.99 -22.54
N ILE A 346 -0.54 -12.80 -21.26
CA ILE A 346 0.60 -13.18 -20.43
C ILE A 346 0.12 -14.24 -19.45
N ALA A 347 0.74 -15.41 -19.43
CA ALA A 347 0.40 -16.50 -18.54
C ALA A 347 1.61 -16.89 -17.68
N LEU A 348 1.38 -16.99 -16.36
CA LEU A 348 2.31 -17.57 -15.40
C LEU A 348 1.76 -18.90 -14.93
N SER A 349 2.60 -19.91 -14.82
CA SER A 349 2.24 -21.21 -14.28
C SER A 349 3.29 -21.62 -13.26
N CYS A 350 2.95 -21.57 -11.99
CA CYS A 350 3.78 -22.12 -10.92
C CYS A 350 3.42 -23.59 -10.72
N LEU A 351 4.42 -24.47 -10.70
CA LEU A 351 4.22 -25.89 -10.46
C LEU A 351 3.56 -26.10 -9.09
N GLY A 352 2.32 -26.48 -9.11
CA GLY A 352 1.60 -27.09 -8.00
C GLY A 352 0.59 -26.22 -7.24
N SER A 353 0.55 -24.89 -7.33
CA SER A 353 -0.30 -24.12 -6.44
C SER A 353 -1.03 -22.91 -7.02
N SER A 354 -0.48 -22.22 -8.00
CA SER A 354 -1.06 -20.97 -8.48
C SER A 354 -0.91 -20.83 -10.00
N SER A 355 -1.89 -20.22 -10.65
CA SER A 355 -1.77 -19.78 -12.04
C SER A 355 -2.31 -18.37 -12.18
N PHE A 356 -1.68 -17.59 -13.02
CA PHE A 356 -2.07 -16.22 -13.33
C PHE A 356 -2.13 -16.02 -14.83
N THR A 357 -3.16 -15.32 -15.30
CA THR A 357 -3.30 -14.91 -16.69
C THR A 357 -3.74 -13.46 -16.77
N LEU A 358 -3.07 -12.68 -17.61
CA LEU A 358 -3.39 -11.29 -17.92
C LEU A 358 -3.71 -11.20 -19.41
N ASP A 359 -4.91 -10.75 -19.74
CA ASP A 359 -5.37 -10.51 -21.10
C ASP A 359 -5.47 -9.01 -21.34
N ILE A 360 -4.78 -8.48 -22.36
CA ILE A 360 -4.85 -7.09 -22.81
C ILE A 360 -5.38 -7.10 -24.23
N TYR A 361 -6.51 -6.42 -24.50
CA TYR A 361 -7.15 -6.45 -25.80
C TYR A 361 -7.86 -5.13 -26.13
N SER A 362 -7.89 -4.78 -27.42
CA SER A 362 -8.69 -3.67 -27.91
C SER A 362 -10.15 -4.10 -28.09
N GLY A 363 -11.06 -3.39 -27.42
CA GLY A 363 -12.48 -3.54 -27.68
C GLY A 363 -12.77 -3.03 -29.08
N GLY A 364 -12.89 -3.92 -30.08
CA GLY A 364 -13.37 -3.55 -31.39
C GLY A 364 -14.73 -2.87 -31.23
N SER A 365 -14.91 -1.72 -31.85
CA SER A 365 -16.26 -1.15 -32.07
C SER A 365 -17.08 -2.19 -32.81
N ALA A 366 -18.11 -2.75 -32.13
CA ALA A 366 -19.13 -3.56 -32.75
C ALA A 366 -19.93 -2.74 -33.75
#